data_2a5ed7c49a5d95be1d0515c764ec5c0a
#
_entry.id   2a5ed7c49a5d95be1d0515c764ec5c0a
#
_cell.length_a   1.000
_cell.length_b   1.000
_cell.length_c   1.000
_cell.angle_alpha   90.00
_cell.angle_beta   90.00
_cell.angle_gamma   90.00
#
_symmetry.space_group_name_H-M   'P 1'
#
loop_
_entity.id
_entity.type
_entity.pdbx_description
1 polymer ?
#
loop_
_entity_poly.entity_id
_entity_poly.type
_entity_poly.pdbx_seq_one_letter_code
_entity_poly.pdbx_strand_id
1 'polypeptide(L)'
;SFSDYLQLVATDTNEWEAFVNSLTTNLTAFFREDYHFPILAELLKRKAGQNIRIWCSAASTGEEPYSIAMTVLETLGAQASRVEIVATDIDTSVLAKAEAGVYTEDRIERMDPRYKKYFLRGSGARAGMVRIKPAVQQLVHFCQLNLLAPDWPVDGSYDVLFCRNV
;
A
#
# COMPACT_ATOMS: atom_id res chain seq x y z
N SER A 1 -18.56 -17.87 26.36
CA SER A 1 -17.56 -18.94 26.04
C SER A 1 -16.94 -18.69 24.69
N PHE A 2 -15.90 -19.44 24.32
CA PHE A 2 -15.31 -19.36 22.96
C PHE A 2 -16.34 -19.76 21.89
N SER A 3 -17.19 -20.75 22.17
CA SER A 3 -18.28 -21.15 21.27
C SER A 3 -19.30 -20.03 21.05
N ASP A 4 -19.65 -19.27 22.08
CA ASP A 4 -20.58 -18.14 21.97
C ASP A 4 -19.94 -17.03 21.12
N TYR A 5 -18.65 -16.82 21.28
CA TYR A 5 -17.90 -15.86 20.43
C TYR A 5 -17.88 -16.25 18.97
N LEU A 6 -17.64 -17.55 18.65
CA LEU A 6 -17.69 -18.03 17.27
C LEU A 6 -19.09 -17.89 16.64
N GLN A 7 -20.15 -18.06 17.43
CA GLN A 7 -21.52 -17.78 16.95
C GLN A 7 -21.74 -16.31 16.66
N LEU A 8 -21.23 -15.43 17.52
CA LEU A 8 -21.28 -13.97 17.29
C LEU A 8 -20.55 -13.61 16.01
N VAL A 9 -19.31 -14.06 15.83
CA VAL A 9 -18.50 -13.86 14.62
C VAL A 9 -19.22 -14.36 13.36
N ALA A 10 -19.94 -15.46 13.43
CA ALA A 10 -20.68 -16.02 12.31
C ALA A 10 -21.94 -15.24 11.91
N THR A 11 -22.47 -14.39 12.80
CA THR A 11 -23.76 -13.70 12.62
C THR A 11 -23.63 -12.17 12.55
N ASP A 12 -22.53 -11.61 13.03
CA ASP A 12 -22.27 -10.17 13.04
C ASP A 12 -21.11 -9.82 12.09
N THR A 13 -21.41 -9.06 11.04
CA THR A 13 -20.42 -8.67 10.02
C THR A 13 -19.27 -7.84 10.58
N ASN A 14 -19.53 -6.96 11.56
CA ASN A 14 -18.50 -6.13 12.17
C ASN A 14 -17.56 -6.99 13.03
N GLU A 15 -18.14 -7.94 13.77
CA GLU A 15 -17.34 -8.87 14.58
C GLU A 15 -16.51 -9.83 13.71
N TRP A 16 -17.07 -10.29 12.59
CA TRP A 16 -16.34 -11.07 11.58
C TRP A 16 -15.13 -10.28 11.06
N GLU A 17 -15.32 -9.03 10.69
CA GLU A 17 -14.25 -8.15 10.20
C GLU A 17 -13.17 -7.94 11.27
N ALA A 18 -13.56 -7.63 12.51
CA ALA A 18 -12.65 -7.48 13.63
C ALA A 18 -11.87 -8.77 13.91
N PHE A 19 -12.52 -9.93 13.81
CA PHE A 19 -11.89 -11.23 13.95
C PHE A 19 -10.84 -11.47 12.86
N VAL A 20 -11.18 -11.26 11.59
CA VAL A 20 -10.25 -11.39 10.46
C VAL A 20 -9.04 -10.46 10.66
N ASN A 21 -9.27 -9.19 10.96
CA ASN A 21 -8.22 -8.20 11.18
C ASN A 21 -7.29 -8.59 12.34
N SER A 22 -7.80 -9.29 13.36
CA SER A 22 -6.99 -9.76 14.49
C SER A 22 -6.05 -10.92 14.14
N LEU A 23 -6.34 -11.65 13.08
CA LEU A 23 -5.53 -12.78 12.60
C LEU A 23 -4.45 -12.36 11.60
N THR A 24 -4.53 -11.16 11.04
CA THR A 24 -3.57 -10.68 10.05
C THR A 24 -2.24 -10.26 10.71
N THR A 25 -1.14 -10.51 10.00
CA THR A 25 0.20 -10.07 10.41
C THR A 25 0.66 -8.97 9.48
N ASN A 26 0.73 -7.73 10.01
CA ASN A 26 0.93 -6.52 9.22
C ASN A 26 2.33 -5.92 9.34
N LEU A 27 3.38 -6.76 9.38
CA LEU A 27 4.77 -6.29 9.44
C LEU A 27 5.23 -5.80 8.06
N THR A 28 5.35 -4.49 7.90
CA THR A 28 5.78 -3.85 6.66
C THR A 28 6.72 -2.68 6.92
N ALA A 29 7.46 -2.24 5.89
CA ALA A 29 8.32 -1.07 5.94
C ALA A 29 8.48 -0.46 4.55
N PHE A 30 8.76 0.86 4.49
CA PHE A 30 9.11 1.51 3.23
C PHE A 30 10.37 0.87 2.63
N PHE A 31 10.31 0.59 1.33
CA PHE A 31 11.40 -0.04 0.56
C PHE A 31 11.93 -1.35 1.18
N ARG A 32 11.07 -2.12 1.86
CA ARG A 32 11.41 -3.45 2.35
C ARG A 32 11.91 -4.32 1.20
N GLU A 33 13.06 -5.03 1.40
CA GLU A 33 13.71 -5.82 0.35
C GLU A 33 13.95 -4.98 -0.92
N ASP A 34 14.71 -3.92 -0.76
CA ASP A 34 14.87 -2.78 -1.67
C ASP A 34 15.36 -3.13 -3.09
N TYR A 35 15.94 -4.31 -3.27
CA TYR A 35 16.41 -4.81 -4.58
C TYR A 35 15.30 -4.97 -5.64
N HIS A 36 14.02 -5.00 -5.25
CA HIS A 36 12.90 -5.06 -6.19
C HIS A 36 12.67 -3.72 -6.93
N PHE A 37 12.94 -2.60 -6.29
CA PHE A 37 12.61 -1.28 -6.85
C PHE A 37 13.50 -0.86 -8.02
N PRO A 38 14.82 -1.18 -8.07
CA PRO A 38 15.61 -1.02 -9.29
C PRO A 38 15.08 -1.83 -10.47
N ILE A 39 14.60 -3.06 -10.25
CA ILE A 39 14.00 -3.89 -11.29
C ILE A 39 12.72 -3.25 -11.81
N LEU A 40 11.87 -2.75 -10.91
CA LEU A 40 10.67 -1.97 -11.26
C LEU A 40 11.06 -0.75 -12.12
N ALA A 41 12.06 0.04 -11.68
CA ALA A 41 12.51 1.23 -12.39
C ALA A 41 12.95 0.92 -13.83
N GLU A 42 13.68 -0.17 -14.04
CA GLU A 42 14.11 -0.60 -15.39
C GLU A 42 12.91 -1.01 -16.27
N LEU A 43 11.91 -1.69 -15.69
CA LEU A 43 10.68 -2.03 -16.40
C LEU A 43 9.90 -0.76 -16.79
N LEU A 44 9.75 0.18 -15.85
CA LEU A 44 9.08 1.46 -16.11
C LEU A 44 9.75 2.26 -17.23
N LYS A 45 11.08 2.32 -17.27
CA LYS A 45 11.83 2.97 -18.35
C LYS A 45 11.54 2.33 -19.71
N ARG A 46 11.50 1.00 -19.79
CA ARG A 46 11.19 0.26 -21.03
C ARG A 46 9.76 0.49 -21.52
N LYS A 47 8.82 0.75 -20.61
CA LYS A 47 7.40 1.02 -20.91
C LYS A 47 7.07 2.51 -20.90
N ALA A 48 8.06 3.40 -20.86
CA ALA A 48 7.83 4.84 -20.84
C ALA A 48 6.93 5.29 -22.01
N GLY A 49 5.96 6.14 -21.72
CA GLY A 49 4.96 6.59 -22.69
C GLY A 49 3.72 5.71 -22.83
N GLN A 50 3.71 4.50 -22.26
CA GLN A 50 2.55 3.61 -22.21
C GLN A 50 1.75 3.82 -20.91
N ASN A 51 0.49 3.37 -20.91
CA ASN A 51 -0.26 3.21 -19.68
C ASN A 51 0.22 1.94 -18.98
N ILE A 52 0.52 2.02 -17.69
CA ILE A 52 1.08 0.93 -16.90
C ILE A 52 0.17 0.69 -15.70
N ARG A 53 -0.19 -0.56 -15.47
CA ARG A 53 -0.97 -0.97 -14.30
C ARG A 53 -0.13 -1.87 -13.40
N ILE A 54 -0.07 -1.51 -12.13
CA ILE A 54 0.67 -2.24 -11.09
C ILE A 54 -0.32 -2.68 -10.02
N TRP A 55 -0.23 -3.92 -9.58
CA TRP A 55 -1.02 -4.43 -8.47
C TRP A 55 -0.12 -4.84 -7.31
N CYS A 56 -0.41 -4.31 -6.11
CA CYS A 56 0.16 -4.71 -4.84
C CYS A 56 -0.92 -5.49 -4.07
N SER A 57 -0.76 -6.82 -3.95
CA SER A 57 -1.82 -7.72 -3.47
C SER A 57 -1.92 -7.83 -1.94
N ALA A 58 -0.93 -7.30 -1.20
CA ALA A 58 -0.91 -7.26 0.27
C ALA A 58 -0.35 -5.91 0.73
N ALA A 59 -1.21 -4.89 0.71
CA ALA A 59 -0.80 -3.50 0.91
C ALA A 59 -0.42 -3.17 2.35
N SER A 60 -0.95 -3.92 3.32
CA SER A 60 -0.81 -3.62 4.75
C SER A 60 -1.08 -2.15 5.05
N THR A 61 -0.27 -1.49 5.85
CA THR A 61 -0.39 -0.06 6.18
C THR A 61 0.13 0.90 5.10
N GLY A 62 0.38 0.42 3.87
CA GLY A 62 0.62 1.25 2.68
C GLY A 62 2.08 1.52 2.33
N GLU A 63 3.06 1.05 3.12
CA GLU A 63 4.47 1.34 2.88
C GLU A 63 4.96 0.78 1.54
N GLU A 64 4.54 -0.42 1.14
CA GLU A 64 4.93 -1.02 -0.14
C GLU A 64 4.30 -0.27 -1.33
N PRO A 65 2.98 -0.07 -1.43
CA PRO A 65 2.41 0.66 -2.57
C PRO A 65 2.91 2.10 -2.67
N TYR A 66 3.19 2.78 -1.57
CA TYR A 66 3.80 4.10 -1.62
C TYR A 66 5.28 4.07 -2.05
N SER A 67 6.03 3.02 -1.70
CA SER A 67 7.40 2.83 -2.22
C SER A 67 7.39 2.59 -3.73
N ILE A 68 6.41 1.84 -4.24
CA ILE A 68 6.17 1.68 -5.68
C ILE A 68 5.86 3.04 -6.31
N ALA A 69 4.94 3.81 -5.76
CA ALA A 69 4.53 5.13 -6.27
C ALA A 69 5.70 6.13 -6.30
N MET A 70 6.52 6.17 -5.25
CA MET A 70 7.72 7.00 -5.21
C MET A 70 8.74 6.58 -6.28
N THR A 71 8.91 5.27 -6.50
CA THR A 71 9.79 4.74 -7.58
C THR A 71 9.27 5.16 -8.95
N VAL A 72 7.95 5.11 -9.16
CA VAL A 72 7.30 5.59 -10.40
C VAL A 72 7.59 7.06 -10.63
N LEU A 73 7.39 7.91 -9.62
CA LEU A 73 7.65 9.35 -9.70
C LEU A 73 9.12 9.68 -9.99
N GLU A 74 10.06 9.00 -9.33
CA GLU A 74 11.50 9.18 -9.57
C GLU A 74 11.92 8.73 -10.98
N THR A 75 11.29 7.67 -11.50
CA THR A 75 11.68 7.07 -12.77
C THR A 75 11.07 7.78 -13.97
N LEU A 76 9.77 8.14 -13.88
CA LEU A 76 8.98 8.62 -15.01
C LEU A 76 8.69 10.13 -14.96
N GLY A 77 8.87 10.78 -13.82
CA GLY A 77 8.60 12.21 -13.64
C GLY A 77 7.19 12.59 -14.08
N ALA A 78 7.05 13.48 -15.04
CA ALA A 78 5.75 13.93 -15.56
C ALA A 78 4.90 12.81 -16.18
N GLN A 79 5.50 11.70 -16.62
CA GLN A 79 4.78 10.56 -17.20
C GLN A 79 4.21 9.62 -16.13
N ALA A 80 4.48 9.85 -14.84
CA ALA A 80 3.93 9.06 -13.74
C ALA A 80 2.39 9.03 -13.73
N SER A 81 1.74 10.05 -14.29
CA SER A 81 0.27 10.11 -14.45
C SER A 81 -0.32 9.01 -15.35
N ARG A 82 0.53 8.28 -16.08
CA ARG A 82 0.12 7.11 -16.89
C ARG A 82 0.21 5.80 -16.13
N VAL A 83 0.60 5.84 -14.86
CA VAL A 83 0.72 4.66 -14.01
C VAL A 83 -0.42 4.64 -13.01
N GLU A 84 -1.14 3.53 -12.97
CA GLU A 84 -2.15 3.21 -11.96
C GLU A 84 -1.60 2.12 -11.04
N ILE A 85 -1.70 2.33 -9.73
CA ILE A 85 -1.32 1.36 -8.73
C ILE A 85 -2.58 0.96 -7.97
N VAL A 86 -2.99 -0.30 -8.08
CA VAL A 86 -4.04 -0.88 -7.26
C VAL A 86 -3.38 -1.59 -6.09
N ALA A 87 -3.82 -1.29 -4.88
CA ALA A 87 -3.27 -1.83 -3.65
C ALA A 87 -4.40 -2.48 -2.83
N THR A 88 -4.27 -3.78 -2.58
CA THR A 88 -5.33 -4.55 -1.93
C THR A 88 -4.84 -5.17 -0.63
N ASP A 89 -5.75 -5.34 0.31
CA ASP A 89 -5.54 -6.10 1.55
C ASP A 89 -6.88 -6.66 2.03
N ILE A 90 -6.85 -7.70 2.83
CA ILE A 90 -8.06 -8.23 3.47
C ILE A 90 -8.44 -7.41 4.71
N ASP A 91 -7.45 -6.81 5.38
CA ASP A 91 -7.59 -6.06 6.64
C ASP A 91 -7.98 -4.61 6.36
N THR A 92 -9.24 -4.28 6.62
CA THR A 92 -9.79 -2.93 6.41
C THR A 92 -9.16 -1.89 7.35
N SER A 93 -8.68 -2.30 8.52
CA SER A 93 -8.06 -1.39 9.49
C SER A 93 -6.69 -0.89 9.01
N VAL A 94 -5.93 -1.74 8.32
CA VAL A 94 -4.64 -1.32 7.73
C VAL A 94 -4.86 -0.52 6.45
N LEU A 95 -5.88 -0.84 5.64
CA LEU A 95 -6.24 -0.04 4.47
C LEU A 95 -6.62 1.39 4.86
N ALA A 96 -7.39 1.57 5.92
CA ALA A 96 -7.73 2.92 6.43
C ALA A 96 -6.47 3.71 6.85
N LYS A 97 -5.48 3.05 7.46
CA LYS A 97 -4.18 3.66 7.78
C LYS A 97 -3.39 4.00 6.52
N ALA A 98 -3.39 3.09 5.55
CA ALA A 98 -2.73 3.29 4.26
C ALA A 98 -3.32 4.50 3.52
N GLU A 99 -4.64 4.61 3.42
CA GLU A 99 -5.33 5.75 2.81
C GLU A 99 -5.04 7.07 3.51
N ALA A 100 -4.99 7.08 4.85
CA ALA A 100 -4.59 8.26 5.62
C ALA A 100 -3.17 8.71 5.28
N GLY A 101 -2.26 7.78 4.97
CA GLY A 101 -0.88 8.03 4.59
C GLY A 101 -0.07 8.75 5.66
N VAL A 102 -0.39 8.51 6.94
CA VAL A 102 0.25 9.18 8.10
C VAL A 102 1.05 8.15 8.88
N TYR A 103 2.31 8.46 9.11
CA TYR A 103 3.27 7.59 9.78
C TYR A 103 4.06 8.34 10.84
N THR A 104 4.71 7.63 11.75
CA THR A 104 5.69 8.21 12.65
C THR A 104 7.01 8.48 11.92
N GLU A 105 7.78 9.50 12.32
CA GLU A 105 8.99 9.95 11.62
C GLU A 105 10.09 8.86 11.61
N ASP A 106 10.15 8.00 12.63
CA ASP A 106 11.07 6.87 12.69
C ASP A 106 10.90 5.89 11.51
N ARG A 107 9.68 5.75 10.97
CA ARG A 107 9.40 4.88 9.81
C ARG A 107 10.17 5.29 8.54
N ILE A 108 10.58 6.55 8.45
CA ILE A 108 11.32 7.08 7.30
C ILE A 108 12.77 7.47 7.67
N GLU A 109 13.22 7.23 8.89
CA GLU A 109 14.54 7.66 9.37
C GLU A 109 15.65 7.10 8.48
N ARG A 110 15.61 5.79 8.20
CA ARG A 110 16.62 5.06 7.41
C ARG A 110 16.37 5.09 5.90
N MET A 111 15.31 5.78 5.45
CA MET A 111 14.98 5.90 4.03
C MET A 111 16.03 6.73 3.30
N ASP A 112 16.32 6.36 2.05
CA ASP A 112 17.17 7.16 1.15
C ASP A 112 16.66 8.61 1.09
N PRO A 113 17.52 9.61 1.29
CA PRO A 113 17.14 11.03 1.33
C PRO A 113 16.32 11.50 0.10
N ARG A 114 16.56 10.91 -1.07
CA ARG A 114 15.83 11.26 -2.32
C ARG A 114 14.32 11.05 -2.21
N TYR A 115 13.87 10.09 -1.39
CA TYR A 115 12.44 9.80 -1.21
C TYR A 115 11.80 10.63 -0.08
N LYS A 116 12.60 11.18 0.86
CA LYS A 116 12.06 11.99 1.98
C LYS A 116 11.32 13.24 1.52
N LYS A 117 11.61 13.74 0.31
CA LYS A 117 10.89 14.85 -0.31
C LYS A 117 9.40 14.58 -0.57
N TYR A 118 8.98 13.31 -0.57
CA TYR A 118 7.59 12.89 -0.78
C TYR A 118 6.75 12.89 0.50
N PHE A 119 7.32 13.35 1.60
CA PHE A 119 6.62 13.47 2.87
C PHE A 119 6.46 14.95 3.28
N LEU A 120 5.35 15.22 3.96
CA LEU A 120 5.12 16.44 4.72
C LEU A 120 5.41 16.13 6.18
N ARG A 121 6.19 16.97 6.86
CA ARG A 121 6.46 16.84 8.29
C ARG A 121 5.39 17.56 9.10
N GLY A 122 4.94 16.92 10.15
CA GLY A 122 4.02 17.50 11.11
C GLY A 122 4.71 18.54 11.99
N SER A 123 3.93 19.51 12.46
CA SER A 123 4.37 20.54 13.40
C SER A 123 3.37 20.71 14.54
N GLY A 124 3.79 21.34 15.63
CA GLY A 124 2.93 21.55 16.81
C GLY A 124 2.41 20.22 17.38
N ALA A 125 1.11 20.05 17.48
CA ALA A 125 0.48 18.83 17.99
C ALA A 125 0.74 17.59 17.14
N ARG A 126 1.27 17.73 15.92
CA ARG A 126 1.62 16.62 15.01
C ARG A 126 3.14 16.46 14.85
N ALA A 127 3.95 17.04 15.71
CA ALA A 127 5.40 16.85 15.70
C ALA A 127 5.75 15.36 15.85
N GLY A 128 6.76 14.88 15.11
CA GLY A 128 7.13 13.47 15.06
C GLY A 128 6.29 12.61 14.12
N MET A 129 5.33 13.21 13.41
CA MET A 129 4.53 12.55 12.37
C MET A 129 4.94 13.04 10.98
N VAL A 130 4.78 12.16 10.00
CA VAL A 130 4.95 12.49 8.58
C VAL A 130 3.73 12.03 7.80
N ARG A 131 3.42 12.73 6.71
CA ARG A 131 2.31 12.38 5.81
C ARG A 131 2.81 12.29 4.38
N ILE A 132 2.36 11.29 3.67
CA ILE A 132 2.57 11.16 2.22
C ILE A 132 1.98 12.37 1.50
N LYS A 133 2.73 12.94 0.55
CA LYS A 133 2.25 14.06 -0.27
C LYS A 133 1.14 13.61 -1.25
N PRO A 134 0.17 14.49 -1.56
CA PRO A 134 -0.91 14.17 -2.51
C PRO A 134 -0.42 13.64 -3.86
N ALA A 135 0.70 14.14 -4.36
CA ALA A 135 1.29 13.69 -5.62
C ALA A 135 1.66 12.18 -5.63
N VAL A 136 1.93 11.60 -4.47
CA VAL A 136 2.17 10.14 -4.33
C VAL A 136 0.85 9.42 -4.10
N GLN A 137 0.00 9.92 -3.19
CA GLN A 137 -1.27 9.30 -2.83
C GLN A 137 -2.18 9.09 -4.05
N GLN A 138 -2.25 10.06 -4.95
CA GLN A 138 -3.12 10.00 -6.13
C GLN A 138 -2.78 8.89 -7.14
N LEU A 139 -1.60 8.28 -7.04
CA LEU A 139 -1.21 7.15 -7.89
C LEU A 139 -1.70 5.81 -7.35
N VAL A 140 -2.17 5.75 -6.10
CA VAL A 140 -2.50 4.51 -5.41
C VAL A 140 -3.99 4.47 -5.10
N HIS A 141 -4.66 3.41 -5.54
CA HIS A 141 -6.06 3.11 -5.24
C HIS A 141 -6.11 1.91 -4.29
N PHE A 142 -6.60 2.14 -3.08
CA PHE A 142 -6.75 1.08 -2.08
C PHE A 142 -8.14 0.44 -2.19
N CYS A 143 -8.21 -0.88 -2.10
CA CYS A 143 -9.47 -1.60 -1.98
C CYS A 143 -9.32 -2.90 -1.19
N GLN A 144 -10.39 -3.29 -0.52
CA GLN A 144 -10.42 -4.56 0.20
C GLN A 144 -10.47 -5.72 -0.80
N LEU A 145 -9.66 -6.74 -0.56
CA LEU A 145 -9.69 -7.98 -1.33
C LEU A 145 -9.34 -9.18 -0.44
N ASN A 146 -10.21 -10.17 -0.47
CA ASN A 146 -9.89 -11.52 -0.01
C ASN A 146 -9.42 -12.34 -1.22
N LEU A 147 -8.15 -12.74 -1.23
CA LEU A 147 -7.56 -13.54 -2.32
C LEU A 147 -8.21 -14.93 -2.48
N LEU A 148 -8.97 -15.40 -1.48
CA LEU A 148 -9.73 -16.65 -1.55
C LEU A 148 -11.16 -16.44 -2.05
N ALA A 149 -11.59 -15.20 -2.28
CA ALA A 149 -12.93 -14.93 -2.84
C ALA A 149 -13.02 -15.40 -4.31
N PRO A 150 -14.20 -15.89 -4.74
CA PRO A 150 -14.38 -16.31 -6.13
C PRO A 150 -14.32 -15.15 -7.12
N ASP A 151 -14.76 -13.96 -6.70
CA ASP A 151 -14.78 -12.75 -7.52
C ASP A 151 -13.90 -11.67 -6.89
N TRP A 152 -13.09 -11.03 -7.73
CA TRP A 152 -12.16 -9.98 -7.29
C TRP A 152 -12.57 -8.61 -7.82
N PRO A 153 -12.52 -7.56 -7.00
CA PRO A 153 -12.80 -6.18 -7.43
C PRO A 153 -11.67 -5.57 -8.28
N VAL A 154 -10.66 -6.36 -8.61
CA VAL A 154 -9.54 -6.00 -9.48
C VAL A 154 -9.74 -6.67 -10.83
N ASP A 155 -9.88 -5.89 -11.88
CA ASP A 155 -10.17 -6.36 -13.23
C ASP A 155 -9.04 -6.06 -14.22
N GLY A 156 -9.12 -6.70 -15.40
CA GLY A 156 -8.20 -6.51 -16.50
C GLY A 156 -6.82 -7.11 -16.27
N SER A 157 -5.84 -6.63 -17.02
CA SER A 157 -4.44 -7.10 -16.97
C SER A 157 -3.55 -6.09 -16.26
N TYR A 158 -2.54 -6.59 -15.58
CA TYR A 158 -1.51 -5.81 -14.90
C TYR A 158 -0.15 -6.07 -15.54
N ASP A 159 0.66 -5.03 -15.66
CA ASP A 159 2.03 -5.13 -16.15
C ASP A 159 3.01 -5.65 -15.09
N VAL A 160 2.69 -5.37 -13.82
CA VAL A 160 3.49 -5.77 -12.66
C VAL A 160 2.58 -6.20 -11.52
N LEU A 161 2.94 -7.30 -10.87
CA LEU A 161 2.33 -7.77 -9.64
C LEU A 161 3.37 -7.81 -8.52
N PHE A 162 3.09 -7.11 -7.43
CA PHE A 162 3.77 -7.26 -6.16
C PHE A 162 2.93 -8.16 -5.25
N CYS A 163 3.35 -9.41 -5.10
CA CYS A 163 2.76 -10.40 -4.20
C CYS A 163 3.86 -10.86 -3.25
N ARG A 164 4.02 -10.14 -2.15
CA ARG A 164 5.15 -10.32 -1.24
C ARG A 164 4.67 -10.45 0.19
N ASN A 165 5.26 -11.39 0.92
CA ASN A 165 5.00 -11.59 2.35
C ASN A 165 3.50 -11.76 2.69
N VAL A 166 2.75 -12.39 1.81
CA VAL A 166 1.32 -12.70 1.94
C VAL A 166 1.10 -13.84 2.93
#